data_2c1106c1db7639760f9479198059bd97
#
_entry.id   2c1106c1db7639760f9479198059bd97
#
_cell.length_a   1.000
_cell.length_b   1.000
_cell.length_c   1.000
_cell.angle_alpha   90.00
_cell.angle_beta   90.00
_cell.angle_gamma   90.00
#
_symmetry.space_group_name_H-M   'P 1'
#
loop_
_entity.id
_entity.type
_entity.pdbx_description
1 polymer ?
#
loop_
_entity_poly.entity_id
_entity_poly.type
_entity_poly.pdbx_seq_one_letter_code
_entity_poly.pdbx_strand_id
1 'polypeptide(L)'
;MANIDQALVVFAVTKPKPHFNLLDRFLVMMEQKKIPVILCLTNLTLQKKAIFQDGRNIQIMRVSGLFTSAKEGWKIEEVKKILHGKTTVLAGPSGVGKSSLINLLQSEVMMETGSISRKIDRGKHTTRHSELLVLEEDEKVEDCGSYIVDTPGFSSLYVNDFEKEQLKYYFPEFGPYEGLCRFSGCDHVHEPDCAVKQAAEEGKIHEIRYNDYVAMYRELQEKRRY
;
A
#
# COMPACT_ATOMS: atom_id res chain seq x y z
N MET A 1 -11.13 7.56 9.27
CA MET A 1 -10.74 6.64 10.36
C MET A 1 -9.71 7.36 11.21
N ALA A 2 -9.82 7.26 12.53
CA ALA A 2 -8.86 7.82 13.48
C ALA A 2 -8.08 6.65 14.13
N ASN A 3 -6.90 6.94 14.68
CA ASN A 3 -6.10 5.99 15.44
C ASN A 3 -5.63 4.76 14.64
N ILE A 4 -5.03 4.99 13.47
CA ILE A 4 -4.42 3.96 12.64
C ILE A 4 -2.90 4.15 12.70
N ASP A 5 -2.17 3.09 13.03
CA ASP A 5 -0.71 3.14 13.12
C ASP A 5 -0.03 2.94 11.76
N GLN A 6 -0.64 2.11 10.89
CA GLN A 6 -0.08 1.78 9.59
C GLN A 6 -1.14 1.25 8.62
N ALA A 7 -0.80 1.19 7.34
CA ALA A 7 -1.59 0.57 6.29
C ALA A 7 -0.82 -0.61 5.67
N LEU A 8 -1.44 -1.78 5.61
CA LEU A 8 -0.97 -2.94 4.86
C LEU A 8 -1.73 -2.98 3.54
N VAL A 9 -1.08 -2.58 2.45
CA VAL A 9 -1.69 -2.58 1.13
C VAL A 9 -1.35 -3.86 0.39
N VAL A 10 -2.38 -4.62 0.00
CA VAL A 10 -2.23 -5.94 -0.62
C VAL A 10 -2.45 -5.85 -2.13
N PHE A 11 -1.47 -6.30 -2.90
CA PHE A 11 -1.54 -6.44 -4.34
C PHE A 11 -1.14 -7.85 -4.77
N ALA A 12 -1.80 -8.36 -5.81
CA ALA A 12 -1.41 -9.63 -6.41
C ALA A 12 -0.30 -9.40 -7.44
N VAL A 13 0.73 -10.28 -7.46
CA VAL A 13 1.82 -10.20 -8.43
C VAL A 13 1.36 -10.56 -9.85
N THR A 14 0.35 -11.44 -9.97
CA THR A 14 -0.06 -11.98 -11.28
C THR A 14 -1.53 -11.85 -11.62
N LYS A 15 -2.40 -12.25 -10.72
CA LYS A 15 -3.86 -12.25 -10.94
C LYS A 15 -4.58 -11.76 -9.68
N PRO A 16 -5.29 -10.62 -9.74
CA PRO A 16 -5.40 -9.71 -10.88
C PRO A 16 -4.06 -9.06 -11.24
N LYS A 17 -3.90 -8.60 -12.51
CA LYS A 17 -2.69 -7.90 -12.94
C LYS A 17 -2.51 -6.62 -12.08
N PRO A 18 -1.31 -6.34 -11.57
CA PRO A 18 -1.08 -5.15 -10.75
C PRO A 18 -1.45 -3.87 -11.48
N HIS A 19 -2.18 -3.00 -10.81
CA HIS A 19 -2.57 -1.68 -11.29
C HIS A 19 -1.72 -0.64 -10.55
N PHE A 20 -0.54 -0.31 -11.08
CA PHE A 20 0.43 0.56 -10.40
C PHE A 20 -0.12 1.96 -10.14
N ASN A 21 -0.87 2.54 -11.08
CA ASN A 21 -1.50 3.83 -10.87
C ASN A 21 -2.44 3.84 -9.65
N LEU A 22 -3.17 2.74 -9.41
CA LEU A 22 -4.02 2.61 -8.24
C LEU A 22 -3.20 2.52 -6.95
N LEU A 23 -2.07 1.82 -6.99
CA LEU A 23 -1.13 1.75 -5.88
C LEU A 23 -0.54 3.15 -5.59
N ASP A 24 -0.11 3.86 -6.60
CA ASP A 24 0.49 5.18 -6.47
C ASP A 24 -0.48 6.22 -5.89
N ARG A 25 -1.75 6.19 -6.31
CA ARG A 25 -2.80 7.01 -5.69
C ARG A 25 -2.97 6.70 -4.21
N PHE A 26 -2.96 5.42 -3.86
CA PHE A 26 -3.04 5.01 -2.45
C PHE A 26 -1.84 5.51 -1.65
N LEU A 27 -0.63 5.36 -2.18
CA LEU A 27 0.61 5.82 -1.53
C LEU A 27 0.58 7.33 -1.29
N VAL A 28 0.18 8.13 -2.29
CA VAL A 28 0.04 9.58 -2.18
C VAL A 28 -0.97 9.98 -1.09
N MET A 29 -2.11 9.30 -1.02
CA MET A 29 -3.12 9.54 0.02
C MET A 29 -2.60 9.21 1.42
N MET A 30 -1.83 8.14 1.57
CA MET A 30 -1.25 7.75 2.85
C MET A 30 -0.11 8.69 3.27
N GLU A 31 0.72 9.11 2.32
CA GLU A 31 1.78 10.09 2.56
C GLU A 31 1.21 11.42 3.05
N GLN A 32 0.12 11.91 2.45
CA GLN A 32 -0.60 13.09 2.92
C GLN A 32 -1.06 12.96 4.39
N LYS A 33 -1.53 11.77 4.77
CA LYS A 33 -2.00 11.49 6.13
C LYS A 33 -0.86 11.10 7.08
N LYS A 34 0.36 11.01 6.59
CA LYS A 34 1.55 10.54 7.33
C LYS A 34 1.35 9.15 7.94
N ILE A 35 0.64 8.28 7.24
CA ILE A 35 0.39 6.89 7.63
C ILE A 35 1.44 6.02 6.93
N PRO A 36 2.30 5.31 7.68
CA PRO A 36 3.26 4.37 7.10
C PRO A 36 2.56 3.29 6.29
N VAL A 37 3.10 2.98 5.10
CA VAL A 37 2.56 1.94 4.21
C VAL A 37 3.52 0.77 4.11
N ILE A 38 2.99 -0.44 4.22
CA ILE A 38 3.69 -1.68 3.94
C ILE A 38 3.00 -2.33 2.74
N LEU A 39 3.77 -2.57 1.69
CA LEU A 39 3.27 -3.23 0.49
C LEU A 39 3.38 -4.75 0.65
N CYS A 40 2.23 -5.42 0.66
CA CYS A 40 2.14 -6.87 0.71
C CYS A 40 1.82 -7.42 -0.69
N LEU A 41 2.76 -8.15 -1.28
CA LEU A 41 2.60 -8.77 -2.59
C LEU A 41 2.24 -10.24 -2.45
N THR A 42 1.03 -10.59 -2.92
CA THR A 42 0.46 -11.94 -2.81
C THR A 42 0.54 -12.71 -4.13
N ASN A 43 0.20 -14.01 -4.08
CA ASN A 43 0.13 -14.91 -5.26
C ASN A 43 1.49 -15.13 -5.95
N LEU A 44 2.58 -15.10 -5.17
CA LEU A 44 3.90 -15.54 -5.64
C LEU A 44 3.93 -17.07 -5.70
N THR A 45 4.09 -17.61 -6.91
CA THR A 45 4.48 -19.01 -7.06
C THR A 45 5.99 -19.16 -6.86
N LEU A 46 6.42 -20.32 -6.35
CA LEU A 46 7.84 -20.63 -6.11
C LEU A 46 8.76 -20.31 -7.31
N GLN A 47 8.28 -20.54 -8.53
CA GLN A 47 9.02 -20.26 -9.77
C GLN A 47 9.21 -18.76 -10.04
N LYS A 48 8.32 -17.90 -9.53
CA LYS A 48 8.39 -16.44 -9.73
C LYS A 48 9.11 -15.71 -8.61
N LYS A 49 9.45 -16.39 -7.51
CA LYS A 49 10.26 -15.83 -6.42
C LYS A 49 11.56 -15.23 -6.95
N ALA A 50 12.22 -15.90 -7.91
CA ALA A 50 13.48 -15.44 -8.47
C ALA A 50 13.39 -14.09 -9.22
N ILE A 51 12.27 -13.80 -9.87
CA ILE A 51 12.07 -12.56 -10.65
C ILE A 51 11.87 -11.35 -9.72
N PHE A 52 11.27 -11.57 -8.54
CA PHE A 52 10.98 -10.52 -7.57
C PHE A 52 11.97 -10.46 -6.41
N GLN A 53 12.87 -11.45 -6.25
CA GLN A 53 13.96 -11.40 -5.27
C GLN A 53 14.91 -10.22 -5.49
N ASP A 54 14.90 -9.65 -6.69
CA ASP A 54 15.74 -8.51 -7.05
C ASP A 54 15.28 -7.18 -6.38
N GLY A 55 14.12 -7.18 -5.69
CA GLY A 55 13.66 -6.09 -4.80
C GLY A 55 13.65 -4.67 -5.42
N ARG A 56 14.30 -4.52 -6.57
CA ARG A 56 14.58 -3.23 -7.21
C ARG A 56 13.31 -2.42 -7.47
N ASN A 57 12.25 -3.06 -7.94
CA ASN A 57 10.99 -2.36 -8.25
C ASN A 57 10.26 -1.84 -7.00
N ILE A 58 10.45 -2.45 -5.83
CA ILE A 58 9.85 -2.01 -4.57
C ILE A 58 10.73 -0.98 -3.87
N GLN A 59 12.06 -1.16 -3.89
CA GLN A 59 13.01 -0.17 -3.37
C GLN A 59 12.91 1.18 -4.08
N ILE A 60 12.60 1.17 -5.37
CA ILE A 60 12.40 2.37 -6.18
C ILE A 60 11.20 3.19 -5.68
N MET A 61 10.19 2.55 -5.09
CA MET A 61 9.02 3.22 -4.51
C MET A 61 9.23 3.72 -3.07
N ARG A 62 10.42 3.48 -2.46
CA ARG A 62 10.71 3.78 -1.04
C ARG A 62 9.66 3.28 -0.05
N VAL A 63 8.96 2.21 -0.39
CA VAL A 63 7.96 1.55 0.45
C VAL A 63 8.53 0.24 0.95
N SER A 64 8.35 -0.05 2.23
CA SER A 64 8.68 -1.37 2.78
C SER A 64 7.83 -2.43 2.11
N GLY A 65 8.43 -3.36 1.39
CA GLY A 65 7.73 -4.41 0.67
C GLY A 65 7.89 -5.77 1.33
N LEU A 66 6.79 -6.50 1.45
CA LEU A 66 6.73 -7.88 1.93
C LEU A 66 6.12 -8.77 0.86
N PHE A 67 6.81 -9.84 0.52
CA PHE A 67 6.29 -10.87 -0.35
C PHE A 67 5.71 -12.01 0.47
N THR A 68 4.48 -12.44 0.18
CA THR A 68 3.82 -13.53 0.90
C THR A 68 2.96 -14.38 -0.02
N SER A 69 2.58 -15.54 0.45
CA SER A 69 1.59 -16.41 -0.19
C SER A 69 0.64 -16.97 0.85
N ALA A 70 -0.56 -16.42 0.92
CA ALA A 70 -1.60 -16.96 1.78
C ALA A 70 -1.95 -18.42 1.42
N LYS A 71 -1.84 -18.81 0.15
CA LYS A 71 -2.12 -20.19 -0.28
C LYS A 71 -1.08 -21.20 0.22
N GLU A 72 0.17 -20.76 0.34
CA GLU A 72 1.29 -21.64 0.73
C GLU A 72 1.74 -21.39 2.18
N GLY A 73 1.09 -20.48 2.92
CA GLY A 73 1.50 -20.09 4.27
C GLY A 73 2.87 -19.41 4.35
N TRP A 74 3.42 -18.99 3.20
CA TRP A 74 4.79 -18.48 3.14
C TRP A 74 4.89 -17.07 3.69
N LYS A 75 5.83 -16.85 4.63
CA LYS A 75 6.15 -15.58 5.29
C LYS A 75 4.98 -14.96 6.10
N ILE A 76 4.03 -15.76 6.55
CA ILE A 76 2.92 -15.28 7.39
C ILE A 76 3.43 -14.79 8.74
N GLU A 77 4.44 -15.45 9.32
CA GLU A 77 5.06 -15.00 10.57
C GLU A 77 5.73 -13.61 10.44
N GLU A 78 6.27 -13.26 9.25
CA GLU A 78 6.78 -11.92 9.01
C GLU A 78 5.63 -10.91 8.98
N VAL A 79 4.48 -11.27 8.42
CA VAL A 79 3.27 -10.44 8.45
C VAL A 79 2.82 -10.21 9.89
N LYS A 80 2.70 -11.26 10.70
CA LYS A 80 2.30 -11.17 12.11
C LYS A 80 3.20 -10.22 12.89
N LYS A 81 4.53 -10.37 12.77
CA LYS A 81 5.50 -9.48 13.43
C LYS A 81 5.31 -8.00 13.08
N ILE A 82 4.94 -7.70 11.84
CA ILE A 82 4.68 -6.35 11.38
C ILE A 82 3.39 -5.79 11.98
N LEU A 83 2.39 -6.65 12.20
CA LEU A 83 1.07 -6.28 12.72
C LEU A 83 1.05 -6.21 14.25
N HIS A 84 2.01 -6.83 14.93
CA HIS A 84 2.04 -6.96 16.37
C HIS A 84 1.98 -5.59 17.08
N GLY A 85 1.07 -5.47 18.05
CA GLY A 85 0.86 -4.26 18.87
C GLY A 85 0.37 -3.03 18.07
N LYS A 86 -0.24 -3.21 16.89
CA LYS A 86 -0.64 -2.10 16.03
C LYS A 86 -2.05 -2.26 15.49
N THR A 87 -2.69 -1.10 15.26
CA THR A 87 -3.92 -1.01 14.49
C THR A 87 -3.59 -0.79 13.01
N THR A 88 -3.78 -1.83 12.21
CA THR A 88 -3.41 -1.83 10.78
C THR A 88 -4.64 -1.82 9.89
N VAL A 89 -4.71 -0.85 8.98
CA VAL A 89 -5.70 -0.89 7.89
C VAL A 89 -5.25 -1.84 6.80
N LEU A 90 -6.09 -2.82 6.47
CA LEU A 90 -5.88 -3.70 5.34
C LEU A 90 -6.59 -3.15 4.11
N ALA A 91 -5.84 -2.77 3.10
CA ALA A 91 -6.33 -2.13 1.88
C ALA A 91 -5.84 -2.87 0.63
N GLY A 92 -6.53 -2.68 -0.48
CA GLY A 92 -6.10 -3.25 -1.76
C GLY A 92 -7.28 -3.60 -2.68
N PRO A 93 -7.01 -3.84 -3.96
CA PRO A 93 -8.04 -4.17 -4.95
C PRO A 93 -8.85 -5.40 -4.59
N SER A 94 -10.01 -5.56 -5.22
CA SER A 94 -10.81 -6.79 -5.07
C SER A 94 -10.06 -7.99 -5.67
N GLY A 95 -10.16 -9.15 -5.01
CA GLY A 95 -9.59 -10.41 -5.50
C GLY A 95 -8.08 -10.59 -5.32
N VAL A 96 -7.37 -9.69 -4.64
CA VAL A 96 -5.92 -9.81 -4.39
C VAL A 96 -5.55 -10.77 -3.26
N GLY A 97 -6.53 -11.31 -2.51
CA GLY A 97 -6.30 -12.27 -1.44
C GLY A 97 -6.36 -11.70 -0.02
N LYS A 98 -6.94 -10.49 0.20
CA LYS A 98 -7.11 -9.90 1.54
C LYS A 98 -7.82 -10.84 2.51
N SER A 99 -9.01 -11.32 2.15
CA SER A 99 -9.79 -12.22 3.01
C SER A 99 -9.07 -13.55 3.28
N SER A 100 -8.31 -14.06 2.31
CA SER A 100 -7.49 -15.25 2.50
C SER A 100 -6.37 -15.00 3.51
N LEU A 101 -5.75 -13.83 3.46
CA LEU A 101 -4.71 -13.43 4.41
C LEU A 101 -5.29 -13.28 5.82
N ILE A 102 -6.43 -12.60 5.97
CA ILE A 102 -7.12 -12.44 7.25
C ILE A 102 -7.48 -13.82 7.85
N ASN A 103 -8.10 -14.69 7.05
CA ASN A 103 -8.50 -16.02 7.53
C ASN A 103 -7.29 -16.82 8.02
N LEU A 104 -6.16 -16.71 7.36
CA LEU A 104 -4.94 -17.40 7.79
C LEU A 104 -4.41 -16.82 9.11
N LEU A 105 -4.32 -15.50 9.21
CA LEU A 105 -3.88 -14.83 10.45
C LEU A 105 -4.78 -15.16 11.64
N GLN A 106 -6.10 -15.14 11.45
CA GLN A 106 -7.07 -15.49 12.51
C GLN A 106 -7.05 -16.97 12.87
N SER A 107 -6.95 -17.89 11.90
CA SER A 107 -6.96 -19.34 12.19
C SER A 107 -5.75 -19.77 13.02
N GLU A 108 -4.61 -19.15 12.81
CA GLU A 108 -3.42 -19.45 13.61
C GLU A 108 -3.55 -18.95 15.05
N VAL A 109 -4.03 -17.72 15.25
CA VAL A 109 -4.30 -17.17 16.59
C VAL A 109 -5.30 -18.03 17.36
N MET A 110 -6.37 -18.48 16.70
CA MET A 110 -7.38 -19.35 17.30
C MET A 110 -6.86 -20.72 17.69
N MET A 111 -5.90 -21.27 16.96
CA MET A 111 -5.25 -22.55 17.32
C MET A 111 -4.36 -22.40 18.56
N GLU A 112 -3.68 -21.27 18.72
CA GLU A 112 -2.82 -21.02 19.88
C GLU A 112 -3.59 -20.75 21.16
N THR A 113 -4.74 -20.07 21.11
CA THR A 113 -5.50 -19.68 22.31
C THR A 113 -6.55 -20.71 22.77
N GLY A 114 -6.83 -21.73 21.95
CA GLY A 114 -7.84 -22.76 22.29
C GLY A 114 -9.28 -22.20 22.45
N SER A 115 -9.51 -20.95 22.14
CA SER A 115 -10.80 -20.31 22.25
C SER A 115 -11.70 -20.61 21.05
N ILE A 116 -12.94 -21.01 21.35
CA ILE A 116 -13.99 -21.22 20.35
C ILE A 116 -14.43 -19.84 19.85
N SER A 117 -13.72 -19.26 18.93
CA SER A 117 -14.21 -18.07 18.26
C SER A 117 -15.00 -18.46 17.02
N ARG A 118 -16.03 -17.68 16.76
CA ARG A 118 -16.97 -17.89 15.66
C ARG A 118 -16.21 -17.88 14.33
N LYS A 119 -16.07 -19.05 13.70
CA LYS A 119 -15.64 -19.20 12.33
C LYS A 119 -16.59 -18.39 11.46
N ILE A 120 -16.18 -17.18 11.11
CA ILE A 120 -16.91 -16.42 10.10
C ILE A 120 -16.56 -17.07 8.77
N ASP A 121 -17.51 -17.82 8.26
CA ASP A 121 -17.45 -18.48 6.94
C ASP A 121 -17.53 -17.39 5.88
N ARG A 122 -16.40 -16.72 5.63
CA ARG A 122 -16.25 -15.70 4.60
C ARG A 122 -16.07 -16.36 3.23
N GLY A 123 -17.12 -17.08 2.81
CA GLY A 123 -17.25 -17.48 1.41
C GLY A 123 -17.54 -16.28 0.53
N LYS A 124 -16.78 -16.12 -0.55
CA LYS A 124 -17.05 -15.36 -1.80
C LYS A 124 -17.79 -13.99 -1.74
N HIS A 125 -17.96 -13.35 -0.58
CA HIS A 125 -18.64 -12.07 -0.47
C HIS A 125 -17.62 -10.92 -0.41
N THR A 126 -17.76 -9.97 -1.32
CA THR A 126 -17.09 -8.68 -1.25
C THR A 126 -17.50 -8.01 0.07
N THR A 127 -16.52 -7.72 0.94
CA THR A 127 -16.70 -6.96 2.18
C THR A 127 -17.37 -5.61 1.82
N ARG A 128 -18.55 -5.35 2.35
CA ARG A 128 -19.32 -4.12 2.07
C ARG A 128 -19.13 -3.05 3.13
N HIS A 129 -18.64 -3.43 4.32
CA HIS A 129 -18.42 -2.56 5.45
C HIS A 129 -17.01 -2.77 5.99
N SER A 130 -16.44 -1.72 6.58
CA SER A 130 -15.18 -1.87 7.31
C SER A 130 -15.45 -2.60 8.63
N GLU A 131 -14.61 -3.55 8.97
CA GLU A 131 -14.72 -4.36 10.19
C GLU A 131 -13.39 -4.33 10.94
N LEU A 132 -13.47 -4.18 12.27
CA LEU A 132 -12.33 -4.28 13.17
C LEU A 132 -12.20 -5.73 13.65
N LEU A 133 -11.05 -6.32 13.40
CA LEU A 133 -10.73 -7.71 13.76
C LEU A 133 -9.58 -7.69 14.76
N VAL A 134 -9.73 -8.44 15.84
CA VAL A 134 -8.68 -8.71 16.82
C VAL A 134 -7.82 -9.85 16.28
N LEU A 135 -6.50 -9.67 16.26
CA LEU A 135 -5.55 -10.72 15.89
C LEU A 135 -4.91 -11.36 17.11
N GLU A 136 -4.48 -10.56 18.07
CA GLU A 136 -3.86 -11.01 19.31
C GLU A 136 -4.35 -10.12 20.45
N GLU A 137 -4.65 -10.77 21.59
CA GLU A 137 -4.83 -10.11 22.86
C GLU A 137 -3.59 -10.46 23.70
N ASP A 138 -2.77 -9.47 24.04
CA ASP A 138 -1.66 -9.69 24.95
C ASP A 138 -2.20 -9.63 26.39
N GLU A 139 -2.41 -10.81 27.00
CA GLU A 139 -2.91 -10.93 28.37
C GLU A 139 -2.00 -10.26 29.42
N LYS A 140 -0.79 -9.88 29.04
CA LYS A 140 0.23 -9.33 29.96
C LYS A 140 0.29 -7.81 29.97
N VAL A 141 -0.27 -7.13 28.97
CA VAL A 141 -0.23 -5.68 28.83
C VAL A 141 -1.62 -5.19 28.44
N GLU A 142 -2.31 -4.56 29.37
CA GLU A 142 -3.54 -3.82 29.08
C GLU A 142 -3.21 -2.80 27.98
N ASP A 143 -3.81 -2.86 26.80
CA ASP A 143 -3.66 -1.96 25.64
C ASP A 143 -2.69 -2.37 24.51
N CYS A 144 -2.10 -3.52 24.46
CA CYS A 144 -1.21 -3.94 23.35
C CYS A 144 -1.83 -4.96 22.37
N GLY A 145 -3.13 -4.87 22.12
CA GLY A 145 -3.79 -5.72 21.12
C GLY A 145 -3.34 -5.42 19.69
N SER A 146 -3.28 -6.46 18.86
CA SER A 146 -3.04 -6.35 17.43
C SER A 146 -4.38 -6.34 16.68
N TYR A 147 -4.64 -5.29 15.92
CA TYR A 147 -5.93 -5.09 15.25
C TYR A 147 -5.78 -4.95 13.75
N ILE A 148 -6.70 -5.55 12.99
CA ILE A 148 -6.87 -5.28 11.56
C ILE A 148 -8.21 -4.58 11.33
N VAL A 149 -8.16 -3.48 10.60
CA VAL A 149 -9.34 -2.85 10.01
C VAL A 149 -9.46 -3.35 8.57
N ASP A 150 -10.33 -4.34 8.32
CA ASP A 150 -10.62 -4.80 6.96
C ASP A 150 -11.48 -3.77 6.23
N THR A 151 -11.01 -3.33 5.08
CA THR A 151 -11.72 -2.36 4.25
C THR A 151 -12.26 -2.99 2.98
N PRO A 152 -13.39 -2.51 2.45
CA PRO A 152 -13.84 -2.92 1.13
C PRO A 152 -12.74 -2.76 0.09
N GLY A 153 -12.59 -3.76 -0.79
CA GLY A 153 -11.65 -3.66 -1.91
C GLY A 153 -12.01 -2.49 -2.82
N PHE A 154 -11.03 -1.69 -3.16
CA PHE A 154 -11.22 -0.55 -4.05
C PHE A 154 -10.83 -0.88 -5.49
N SER A 155 -11.58 -0.35 -6.44
CA SER A 155 -11.30 -0.45 -7.89
C SER A 155 -10.82 0.87 -8.48
N SER A 156 -11.11 1.96 -7.80
CA SER A 156 -10.72 3.32 -8.19
C SER A 156 -10.44 4.15 -6.94
N LEU A 157 -9.46 5.04 -7.03
CA LEU A 157 -9.13 6.03 -6.03
C LEU A 157 -8.95 7.37 -6.74
N TYR A 158 -9.56 8.40 -6.19
CA TYR A 158 -9.45 9.75 -6.72
C TYR A 158 -8.65 10.61 -5.74
N VAL A 159 -7.70 11.34 -6.27
CA VAL A 159 -6.90 12.31 -5.54
C VAL A 159 -7.68 13.63 -5.55
N ASN A 160 -8.56 13.84 -4.57
CA ASN A 160 -9.52 14.96 -4.57
C ASN A 160 -9.12 16.11 -3.64
N ASP A 161 -8.47 15.81 -2.53
CA ASP A 161 -8.21 16.75 -1.44
C ASP A 161 -6.77 17.31 -1.50
N PHE A 162 -6.25 17.48 -2.73
CA PHE A 162 -4.89 17.96 -2.94
C PHE A 162 -4.89 19.21 -3.80
N GLU A 163 -4.07 20.18 -3.40
CA GLU A 163 -3.62 21.22 -4.28
C GLU A 163 -2.58 20.64 -5.24
N LYS A 164 -2.72 20.87 -6.55
CA LYS A 164 -1.82 20.26 -7.55
C LYS A 164 -0.34 20.61 -7.30
N GLU A 165 -0.09 21.81 -6.76
CA GLU A 165 1.24 22.31 -6.41
C GLU A 165 1.85 21.55 -5.22
N GLN A 166 1.02 20.90 -4.39
CA GLN A 166 1.46 20.09 -3.24
C GLN A 166 1.72 18.64 -3.62
N LEU A 167 1.19 18.16 -4.74
CA LEU A 167 1.27 16.76 -5.14
C LEU A 167 2.71 16.23 -5.16
N LYS A 168 3.67 17.03 -5.62
CA LYS A 168 5.09 16.67 -5.70
C LYS A 168 5.69 16.28 -4.34
N TYR A 169 5.22 16.86 -3.24
CA TYR A 169 5.72 16.57 -1.90
C TYR A 169 5.26 15.21 -1.36
N TYR A 170 4.27 14.59 -2.01
CA TYR A 170 3.80 13.25 -1.69
C TYR A 170 4.45 12.16 -2.56
N PHE A 171 5.52 12.53 -3.26
CA PHE A 171 6.43 11.63 -3.97
C PHE A 171 7.83 11.74 -3.32
N PRO A 172 8.11 10.98 -2.25
CA PRO A 172 9.36 11.13 -1.49
C PRO A 172 10.62 10.96 -2.34
N GLU A 173 10.52 10.23 -3.46
CA GLU A 173 11.60 10.06 -4.42
C GLU A 173 12.00 11.34 -5.17
N PHE A 174 11.15 12.36 -5.19
CA PHE A 174 11.45 13.67 -5.79
C PHE A 174 12.32 14.53 -4.85
N GLY A 175 12.24 14.29 -3.53
CA GLY A 175 12.91 15.10 -2.52
C GLY A 175 14.40 15.37 -2.79
N PRO A 176 15.22 14.38 -3.22
CA PRO A 176 16.64 14.62 -3.53
C PRO A 176 16.87 15.58 -4.71
N TYR A 177 15.87 15.84 -5.53
CA TYR A 177 15.94 16.67 -6.72
C TYR A 177 15.21 18.02 -6.57
N GLU A 178 14.44 18.19 -5.48
CA GLU A 178 13.80 19.45 -5.15
C GLU A 178 14.86 20.56 -4.99
N GLY A 179 14.58 21.71 -5.59
CA GLY A 179 15.51 22.84 -5.57
C GLY A 179 16.68 22.76 -6.57
N LEU A 180 16.86 21.63 -7.28
CA LEU A 180 17.89 21.48 -8.32
C LEU A 180 17.38 21.84 -9.71
N CYS A 181 16.09 22.13 -9.87
CA CYS A 181 15.50 22.56 -11.13
C CYS A 181 15.92 24.01 -11.46
N ARG A 182 15.98 24.34 -12.73
CA ARG A 182 16.29 25.70 -13.20
C ARG A 182 15.30 26.74 -12.69
N PHE A 183 14.03 26.39 -12.54
CA PHE A 183 12.96 27.30 -12.13
C PHE A 183 12.55 27.02 -10.69
N SER A 184 12.45 28.08 -9.88
CA SER A 184 11.86 28.00 -8.56
C SER A 184 10.37 27.68 -8.67
N GLY A 185 9.86 26.79 -7.81
CA GLY A 185 8.44 26.37 -7.86
C GLY A 185 8.10 25.44 -9.03
N CYS A 186 9.10 24.76 -9.59
CA CYS A 186 8.91 23.78 -10.65
C CYS A 186 7.89 22.71 -10.26
N ASP A 187 6.89 22.49 -11.11
CA ASP A 187 5.90 21.41 -10.92
C ASP A 187 6.33 20.09 -11.56
N HIS A 188 7.52 20.04 -12.16
CA HIS A 188 8.14 18.86 -12.79
C HIS A 188 7.33 18.26 -13.96
N VAL A 189 6.44 19.00 -14.57
CA VAL A 189 5.56 18.54 -15.67
C VAL A 189 5.92 19.20 -17.00
N HIS A 190 5.91 20.52 -17.05
CA HIS A 190 6.09 21.29 -18.29
C HIS A 190 7.45 21.97 -18.42
N GLU A 191 8.09 22.28 -17.30
CA GLU A 191 9.28 23.10 -17.24
C GLU A 191 10.47 22.41 -17.92
N PRO A 192 11.24 23.13 -18.76
CA PRO A 192 12.51 22.64 -19.27
C PRO A 192 13.57 22.62 -18.14
N ASP A 193 14.64 21.89 -18.36
CA ASP A 193 15.77 21.78 -17.42
C ASP A 193 15.34 21.39 -15.98
N CYS A 194 14.46 20.41 -15.88
CA CYS A 194 13.91 19.90 -14.63
C CYS A 194 14.72 18.70 -14.12
N ALA A 195 15.26 18.80 -12.89
CA ALA A 195 16.08 17.76 -12.30
C ALA A 195 15.29 16.45 -12.02
N VAL A 196 14.01 16.55 -11.69
CA VAL A 196 13.13 15.36 -11.50
C VAL A 196 12.91 14.64 -12.82
N LYS A 197 12.66 15.36 -13.92
CA LYS A 197 12.51 14.76 -15.26
C LYS A 197 13.79 14.07 -15.70
N GLN A 198 14.92 14.72 -15.52
CA GLN A 198 16.22 14.13 -15.82
C GLN A 198 16.46 12.86 -14.98
N ALA A 199 16.12 12.89 -13.69
CA ALA A 199 16.25 11.71 -12.83
C ALA A 199 15.34 10.55 -13.27
N ALA A 200 14.16 10.84 -13.83
CA ALA A 200 13.28 9.83 -14.39
C ALA A 200 13.86 9.24 -15.68
N GLU A 201 14.41 10.08 -16.57
CA GLU A 201 15.09 9.67 -17.81
C GLU A 201 16.32 8.80 -17.53
N GLU A 202 17.07 9.13 -16.47
CA GLU A 202 18.23 8.36 -16.01
C GLU A 202 17.86 7.08 -15.20
N GLY A 203 16.57 6.81 -14.99
CA GLY A 203 16.08 5.65 -14.24
C GLY A 203 16.31 5.72 -12.72
N LYS A 204 16.69 6.88 -12.18
CA LYS A 204 16.83 7.13 -10.73
C LYS A 204 15.46 7.28 -10.06
N ILE A 205 14.48 7.75 -10.79
CA ILE A 205 13.05 7.70 -10.48
C ILE A 205 12.42 6.75 -11.48
N HIS A 206 11.58 5.84 -11.00
CA HIS A 206 10.95 4.86 -11.87
C HIS A 206 9.97 5.55 -12.83
N GLU A 207 10.04 5.22 -14.11
CA GLU A 207 9.23 5.84 -15.17
C GLU A 207 7.72 5.76 -14.88
N ILE A 208 7.23 4.61 -14.39
CA ILE A 208 5.81 4.44 -14.02
C ILE A 208 5.42 5.45 -12.94
N ARG A 209 6.25 5.63 -11.89
CA ARG A 209 5.98 6.58 -10.80
C ARG A 209 5.90 8.01 -11.32
N TYR A 210 6.85 8.41 -12.16
CA TYR A 210 6.84 9.74 -12.76
C TYR A 210 5.62 9.95 -13.67
N ASN A 211 5.27 8.96 -14.51
CA ASN A 211 4.11 9.03 -15.38
C ASN A 211 2.80 9.10 -14.59
N ASP A 212 2.68 8.37 -13.49
CA ASP A 212 1.52 8.40 -12.60
C ASP A 212 1.41 9.75 -11.86
N TYR A 213 2.55 10.36 -11.48
CA TYR A 213 2.58 11.73 -10.97
C TYR A 213 2.00 12.72 -11.99
N VAL A 214 2.50 12.69 -13.23
CA VAL A 214 2.04 13.59 -14.32
C VAL A 214 0.54 13.40 -14.58
N ALA A 215 0.05 12.15 -14.57
CA ALA A 215 -1.37 11.85 -14.76
C ALA A 215 -2.22 12.44 -13.63
N MET A 216 -1.82 12.27 -12.36
CA MET A 216 -2.53 12.84 -11.20
C MET A 216 -2.47 14.38 -11.19
N TYR A 217 -1.34 14.96 -11.54
CA TYR A 217 -1.21 16.43 -11.66
C TYR A 217 -2.19 17.01 -12.68
N ARG A 218 -2.29 16.40 -13.86
CA ARG A 218 -3.23 16.82 -14.91
C ARG A 218 -4.69 16.68 -14.48
N GLU A 219 -5.02 15.58 -13.81
CA GLU A 219 -6.36 15.37 -13.25
C GLU A 219 -6.73 16.47 -12.26
N LEU A 220 -5.84 16.86 -11.34
CA LEU A 220 -6.06 17.96 -10.40
C LEU A 220 -6.17 19.32 -11.11
N GLN A 221 -5.40 19.52 -12.17
CA GLN A 221 -5.47 20.75 -12.97
C GLN A 221 -6.80 20.91 -13.70
N GLU A 222 -7.37 19.81 -14.20
CA GLU A 222 -8.67 19.83 -14.91
C GLU A 222 -9.82 20.09 -13.94
N LYS A 223 -9.81 19.51 -12.73
CA LYS A 223 -10.85 19.72 -11.71
C LYS A 223 -11.00 21.16 -11.25
N ARG A 224 -9.96 21.95 -11.28
CA ARG A 224 -10.01 23.39 -10.93
C ARG A 224 -10.65 24.28 -11.99
N ARG A 225 -11.00 23.75 -13.16
CA ARG A 225 -11.65 24.53 -14.23
C ARG A 225 -13.17 24.57 -14.12
N TYR A 226 -13.73 23.92 -13.11
CA TYR A 226 -15.16 23.88 -12.80
C TYR A 226 -15.34 24.27 -11.31
#